data_0d8ec9aff5e3ce18367fb7807306c5b5
#
_entry.id   0d8ec9aff5e3ce18367fb7807306c5b5
#
_cell.length_a   1.000
_cell.length_b   1.000
_cell.length_c   1.000
_cell.angle_alpha   90.00
_cell.angle_beta   90.00
_cell.angle_gamma   90.00
#
_symmetry.space_group_name_H-M   'P 1'
#
loop_
_entity.id
_entity.type
_entity.pdbx_description
1 polymer ?
#
loop_
_entity_poly.entity_id
_entity_poly.type
_entity_poly.pdbx_seq_one_letter_code
_entity_poly.pdbx_strand_id
1 'polypeptide(L)'
;MDVAILLYEGFDELDAVAPYEAFRAAASFGGDVDATLRTLVPSERVTASHGLRVEPDDVLLDTPDLVLVPGGGWNERGDSGAWAEVQDGTLPERLGTLHDAGARIATVCTGAMLAAEAGLLDGRPATTHESAKGDLADYDVEVRDERFVDDGDVLTAGGVTSGIDLALHLVGQECGGEVAERVAAEIEYDW
;
A
#
# COMPACT_ATOMS: atom_id res chain seq x y z
N MET A 1 -15.88 -4.11 2.04
CA MET A 1 -14.78 -3.18 1.66
C MET A 1 -14.12 -3.66 0.37
N ASP A 2 -14.09 -2.84 -0.69
CA ASP A 2 -13.33 -3.09 -1.93
C ASP A 2 -11.89 -2.56 -1.76
N VAL A 3 -10.88 -3.44 -1.90
CA VAL A 3 -9.46 -3.11 -1.75
C VAL A 3 -8.75 -3.29 -3.08
N ALA A 4 -8.22 -2.20 -3.62
CA ALA A 4 -7.33 -2.25 -4.77
C ALA A 4 -5.86 -2.20 -4.30
N ILE A 5 -5.11 -3.27 -4.52
CA ILE A 5 -3.66 -3.27 -4.33
C ILE A 5 -3.02 -2.90 -5.66
N LEU A 6 -2.39 -1.74 -5.69
CA LEU A 6 -1.88 -1.16 -6.92
C LEU A 6 -0.51 -1.74 -7.28
N LEU A 7 -0.41 -2.28 -8.49
CA LEU A 7 0.83 -2.83 -9.03
C LEU A 7 1.41 -1.92 -10.12
N TYR A 8 2.72 -1.75 -10.09
CA TYR A 8 3.53 -1.04 -11.10
C TYR A 8 4.89 -1.74 -11.25
N GLU A 9 5.59 -1.54 -12.35
CA GLU A 9 6.88 -2.21 -12.58
C GLU A 9 7.89 -1.87 -11.48
N GLY A 10 8.50 -2.89 -10.89
CA GLY A 10 9.50 -2.75 -9.81
C GLY A 10 8.91 -2.55 -8.41
N PHE A 11 7.61 -2.81 -8.19
CA PHE A 11 7.05 -2.85 -6.82
C PHE A 11 7.73 -3.93 -5.96
N ASP A 12 7.80 -3.76 -4.65
CA ASP A 12 8.30 -4.82 -3.76
C ASP A 12 7.24 -5.91 -3.56
N GLU A 13 7.63 -7.17 -3.75
CA GLU A 13 6.74 -8.32 -3.72
C GLU A 13 5.95 -8.42 -2.43
N LEU A 14 6.65 -8.30 -1.30
CA LEU A 14 6.03 -8.56 -0.01
C LEU A 14 5.09 -7.42 0.41
N ASP A 15 5.37 -6.19 -0.02
CA ASP A 15 4.53 -5.02 0.24
C ASP A 15 3.13 -5.17 -0.35
N ALA A 16 2.99 -5.93 -1.45
CA ALA A 16 1.72 -6.20 -2.11
C ALA A 16 1.13 -7.55 -1.69
N VAL A 17 1.93 -8.63 -1.71
CA VAL A 17 1.43 -10.00 -1.54
C VAL A 17 1.02 -10.28 -0.09
N ALA A 18 1.74 -9.74 0.90
CA ALA A 18 1.39 -9.99 2.30
C ALA A 18 0.05 -9.34 2.71
N PRO A 19 -0.22 -8.06 2.38
CA PRO A 19 -1.55 -7.49 2.59
C PRO A 19 -2.65 -8.20 1.77
N TYR A 20 -2.36 -8.58 0.53
CA TYR A 20 -3.30 -9.33 -0.29
C TYR A 20 -3.72 -10.62 0.39
N GLU A 21 -2.76 -11.42 0.89
CA GLU A 21 -3.04 -12.66 1.61
C GLU A 21 -3.88 -12.41 2.86
N ALA A 22 -3.55 -11.37 3.66
CA ALA A 22 -4.30 -11.03 4.86
C ALA A 22 -5.77 -10.68 4.55
N PHE A 23 -6.04 -9.86 3.53
CA PHE A 23 -7.41 -9.54 3.13
C PHE A 23 -8.15 -10.75 2.57
N ARG A 24 -7.51 -11.59 1.75
CA ARG A 24 -8.12 -12.80 1.20
C ARG A 24 -8.41 -13.83 2.30
N ALA A 25 -7.55 -13.95 3.30
CA ALA A 25 -7.80 -14.79 4.48
C ALA A 25 -8.99 -14.24 5.28
N ALA A 26 -9.08 -12.93 5.49
CA ALA A 26 -10.22 -12.30 6.16
C ALA A 26 -11.55 -12.62 5.46
N ALA A 27 -11.59 -12.53 4.13
CA ALA A 27 -12.76 -12.92 3.34
C ALA A 27 -13.14 -14.39 3.55
N SER A 28 -12.14 -15.29 3.61
CA SER A 28 -12.39 -16.73 3.85
C SER A 28 -12.96 -17.01 5.25
N PHE A 29 -12.71 -16.12 6.21
CA PHE A 29 -13.27 -16.18 7.56
C PHE A 29 -14.60 -15.42 7.71
N GLY A 30 -15.18 -14.97 6.60
CA GLY A 30 -16.50 -14.33 6.56
C GLY A 30 -16.45 -12.80 6.69
N GLY A 31 -15.27 -12.18 6.61
CA GLY A 31 -15.15 -10.73 6.51
C GLY A 31 -15.69 -10.22 5.18
N ASP A 32 -16.39 -9.09 5.21
CA ASP A 32 -16.88 -8.41 4.00
C ASP A 32 -15.77 -7.55 3.40
N VAL A 33 -14.77 -8.21 2.81
CA VAL A 33 -13.63 -7.59 2.13
C VAL A 33 -13.31 -8.36 0.85
N ASP A 34 -13.07 -7.61 -0.24
CA ASP A 34 -12.60 -8.14 -1.51
C ASP A 34 -11.34 -7.40 -1.94
N ALA A 35 -10.23 -8.12 -2.04
CA ALA A 35 -8.93 -7.56 -2.42
C ALA A 35 -8.53 -8.06 -3.81
N THR A 36 -8.17 -7.11 -4.67
CA THR A 36 -7.74 -7.35 -6.05
C THR A 36 -6.43 -6.63 -6.35
N LEU A 37 -5.64 -7.24 -7.26
CA LEU A 37 -4.39 -6.68 -7.75
C LEU A 37 -4.69 -5.87 -9.02
N ARG A 38 -4.47 -4.57 -8.99
CA ARG A 38 -4.87 -3.66 -10.09
C ARG A 38 -3.69 -2.83 -10.60
N THR A 39 -3.75 -2.47 -11.87
CA THR A 39 -2.80 -1.54 -12.52
C THR A 39 -3.51 -0.27 -12.99
N LEU A 40 -2.78 0.81 -13.25
CA LEU A 40 -3.38 2.04 -13.82
C LEU A 40 -3.67 1.91 -15.32
N VAL A 41 -2.92 1.08 -16.02
CA VAL A 41 -3.07 0.85 -17.46
C VAL A 41 -3.17 -0.66 -17.72
N PRO A 42 -3.86 -1.09 -18.79
CA PRO A 42 -3.93 -2.51 -19.13
C PRO A 42 -2.54 -3.13 -19.23
N SER A 43 -2.30 -4.20 -18.47
CA SER A 43 -1.05 -4.94 -18.48
C SER A 43 -1.34 -6.43 -18.35
N GLU A 44 -0.70 -7.25 -19.19
CA GLU A 44 -0.79 -8.72 -19.05
C GLU A 44 0.00 -9.21 -17.84
N ARG A 45 1.03 -8.46 -17.43
CA ARG A 45 1.92 -8.87 -16.36
C ARG A 45 2.73 -7.69 -15.85
N VAL A 46 2.96 -7.64 -14.55
CA VAL A 46 3.84 -6.70 -13.87
C VAL A 46 5.00 -7.47 -13.24
N THR A 47 6.21 -6.95 -13.35
CA THR A 47 7.40 -7.56 -12.76
C THR A 47 7.82 -6.77 -11.52
N ALA A 48 7.87 -7.45 -10.39
CA ALA A 48 8.30 -6.89 -9.12
C ALA A 48 9.84 -6.77 -9.03
N SER A 49 10.32 -6.10 -8.00
CA SER A 49 11.74 -5.72 -7.82
C SER A 49 12.70 -6.91 -7.74
N HIS A 50 12.26 -8.04 -7.21
CA HIS A 50 13.06 -9.27 -7.11
C HIS A 50 12.71 -10.32 -8.18
N GLY A 51 11.89 -9.92 -9.16
CA GLY A 51 11.61 -10.72 -10.37
C GLY A 51 10.36 -11.59 -10.29
N LEU A 52 9.53 -11.49 -9.24
CA LEU A 52 8.21 -12.08 -9.24
C LEU A 52 7.38 -11.45 -10.35
N ARG A 53 6.67 -12.27 -11.09
CA ARG A 53 5.77 -11.82 -12.16
C ARG A 53 4.34 -12.07 -11.76
N VAL A 54 3.57 -11.00 -11.74
CA VAL A 54 2.17 -11.02 -11.30
C VAL A 54 1.28 -10.65 -12.46
N GLU A 55 0.22 -11.42 -12.67
CA GLU A 55 -0.88 -11.08 -13.57
C GLU A 55 -1.90 -10.27 -12.77
N PRO A 56 -2.16 -8.99 -13.09
CA PRO A 56 -3.15 -8.20 -12.39
C PRO A 56 -4.57 -8.68 -12.71
N ASP A 57 -5.48 -8.52 -11.74
CA ASP A 57 -6.89 -8.89 -11.90
C ASP A 57 -7.61 -7.93 -12.84
N ASP A 58 -7.33 -6.62 -12.78
CA ASP A 58 -8.00 -5.60 -13.58
C ASP A 58 -7.23 -4.26 -13.60
N VAL A 59 -7.77 -3.29 -14.32
CA VAL A 59 -7.35 -1.89 -14.34
C VAL A 59 -8.16 -1.10 -13.32
N LEU A 60 -7.50 -0.21 -12.58
CA LEU A 60 -8.13 0.66 -11.58
C LEU A 60 -8.87 1.83 -12.27
N LEU A 61 -10.09 1.58 -12.72
CA LEU A 61 -10.94 2.57 -13.40
C LEU A 61 -11.95 3.24 -12.47
N ASP A 62 -12.42 2.53 -11.46
CA ASP A 62 -13.38 2.96 -10.44
C ASP A 62 -12.68 3.56 -9.20
N THR A 63 -13.48 3.90 -8.19
CA THR A 63 -13.00 4.35 -6.88
C THR A 63 -13.29 3.26 -5.85
N PRO A 64 -12.29 2.46 -5.43
CA PRO A 64 -12.45 1.47 -4.37
C PRO A 64 -12.58 2.15 -3.00
N ASP A 65 -12.96 1.39 -1.97
CA ASP A 65 -12.97 1.88 -0.60
C ASP A 65 -11.55 2.16 -0.08
N LEU A 66 -10.58 1.34 -0.51
CA LEU A 66 -9.17 1.43 -0.13
C LEU A 66 -8.25 1.17 -1.33
N VAL A 67 -7.25 2.03 -1.51
CA VAL A 67 -6.10 1.77 -2.39
C VAL A 67 -4.88 1.49 -1.53
N LEU A 68 -4.29 0.30 -1.68
CA LEU A 68 -3.02 -0.03 -1.05
C LEU A 68 -1.88 0.10 -2.08
N VAL A 69 -0.88 0.88 -1.72
CA VAL A 69 0.25 1.23 -2.59
C VAL A 69 1.54 0.63 -2.01
N PRO A 70 2.11 -0.41 -2.64
CA PRO A 70 3.40 -0.96 -2.25
C PRO A 70 4.54 0.00 -2.57
N GLY A 71 5.70 -0.22 -1.97
CA GLY A 71 6.95 0.45 -2.33
C GLY A 71 7.80 -0.36 -3.31
N GLY A 72 9.10 -0.16 -3.24
CA GLY A 72 10.13 -0.81 -4.09
C GLY A 72 10.91 0.18 -4.94
N GLY A 73 12.21 -0.08 -5.16
CA GLY A 73 13.05 0.65 -6.12
C GLY A 73 13.32 2.13 -5.81
N TRP A 74 13.11 2.59 -4.58
CA TRP A 74 13.31 4.01 -4.24
C TRP A 74 14.78 4.42 -4.22
N ASN A 75 15.62 3.64 -3.52
CA ASN A 75 17.03 4.01 -3.30
C ASN A 75 17.90 3.83 -4.54
N GLU A 76 17.55 2.91 -5.42
CA GLU A 76 18.24 2.63 -6.66
C GLU A 76 18.10 3.77 -7.66
N ARG A 77 17.04 4.60 -7.53
CA ARG A 77 16.70 5.72 -8.41
C ARG A 77 16.76 5.34 -9.90
N GLY A 78 16.29 4.11 -10.19
CA GLY A 78 16.29 3.53 -11.52
C GLY A 78 15.06 3.88 -12.36
N ASP A 79 14.88 3.13 -13.46
CA ASP A 79 13.79 3.31 -14.42
C ASP A 79 12.50 2.55 -14.06
N SER A 80 12.44 1.96 -12.86
CA SER A 80 11.27 1.25 -12.31
C SER A 80 11.20 1.44 -10.80
N GLY A 81 10.05 1.09 -10.21
CA GLY A 81 9.81 1.25 -8.78
C GLY A 81 9.25 2.62 -8.40
N ALA A 82 9.05 2.83 -7.10
CA ALA A 82 8.43 4.04 -6.56
C ALA A 82 9.14 5.34 -6.99
N TRP A 83 10.48 5.30 -7.15
CA TRP A 83 11.21 6.46 -7.65
C TRP A 83 10.79 6.83 -9.08
N ALA A 84 10.73 5.86 -9.99
CA ALA A 84 10.34 6.11 -11.38
C ALA A 84 8.90 6.62 -11.47
N GLU A 85 7.98 6.06 -10.68
CA GLU A 85 6.58 6.49 -10.62
C GLU A 85 6.42 7.94 -10.10
N VAL A 86 7.25 8.35 -9.11
CA VAL A 86 7.29 9.74 -8.65
C VAL A 86 7.80 10.66 -9.75
N GLN A 87 8.85 10.26 -10.50
CA GLN A 87 9.38 11.07 -11.60
C GLN A 87 8.40 11.19 -12.78
N ASP A 88 7.60 10.15 -13.05
CA ASP A 88 6.55 10.17 -14.08
C ASP A 88 5.36 11.05 -13.65
N GLY A 89 4.99 11.00 -12.36
CA GLY A 89 3.90 11.79 -11.77
C GLY A 89 2.50 11.26 -11.99
N THR A 90 2.28 10.34 -12.92
CA THR A 90 0.93 9.81 -13.26
C THR A 90 0.30 9.07 -12.08
N LEU A 91 1.07 8.22 -11.39
CA LEU A 91 0.57 7.47 -10.25
C LEU A 91 0.26 8.38 -9.05
N PRO A 92 1.14 9.31 -8.63
CA PRO A 92 0.80 10.30 -7.60
C PRO A 92 -0.46 11.12 -7.91
N GLU A 93 -0.61 11.64 -9.13
CA GLU A 93 -1.80 12.38 -9.56
C GLU A 93 -3.08 11.51 -9.46
N ARG A 94 -2.98 10.24 -9.84
CA ARG A 94 -4.11 9.31 -9.72
C ARG A 94 -4.47 9.04 -8.27
N LEU A 95 -3.50 8.90 -7.35
CA LEU A 95 -3.77 8.73 -5.92
C LEU A 95 -4.52 9.94 -5.35
N GLY A 96 -4.09 11.16 -5.67
CA GLY A 96 -4.80 12.37 -5.27
C GLY A 96 -6.25 12.37 -5.77
N THR A 97 -6.47 12.02 -7.04
CA THR A 97 -7.81 11.94 -7.63
C THR A 97 -8.71 10.91 -6.94
N LEU A 98 -8.16 9.73 -6.60
CA LEU A 98 -8.91 8.67 -5.90
C LEU A 98 -9.25 9.06 -4.47
N HIS A 99 -8.31 9.69 -3.78
CA HIS A 99 -8.54 10.22 -2.43
C HIS A 99 -9.62 11.30 -2.43
N ASP A 100 -9.57 12.25 -3.35
CA ASP A 100 -10.60 13.30 -3.51
C ASP A 100 -11.98 12.72 -3.84
N ALA A 101 -12.02 11.54 -4.48
CA ALA A 101 -13.24 10.80 -4.76
C ALA A 101 -13.74 9.96 -3.57
N GLY A 102 -13.00 9.94 -2.45
CA GLY A 102 -13.38 9.29 -1.20
C GLY A 102 -12.70 7.95 -0.90
N ALA A 103 -11.75 7.50 -1.73
CA ALA A 103 -10.94 6.32 -1.40
C ALA A 103 -9.98 6.63 -0.24
N ARG A 104 -9.84 5.69 0.69
CA ARG A 104 -8.73 5.71 1.66
C ARG A 104 -7.44 5.29 0.96
N ILE A 105 -6.31 5.87 1.36
CA ILE A 105 -5.00 5.52 0.82
C ILE A 105 -4.17 4.87 1.91
N ALA A 106 -3.72 3.65 1.66
CA ALA A 106 -2.77 2.93 2.52
C ALA A 106 -1.47 2.70 1.75
N THR A 107 -0.33 2.91 2.40
CA THR A 107 0.97 2.71 1.77
C THR A 107 1.84 1.77 2.58
N VAL A 108 2.69 1.01 1.91
CA VAL A 108 3.70 0.17 2.55
C VAL A 108 5.07 0.58 2.03
N CYS A 109 6.07 0.58 2.93
CA CYS A 109 7.46 0.85 2.56
C CYS A 109 7.61 2.20 1.86
N THR A 110 8.30 2.25 0.73
CA THR A 110 8.49 3.49 -0.06
C THR A 110 7.26 3.89 -0.88
N GLY A 111 6.15 3.16 -0.78
CA GLY A 111 4.85 3.62 -1.28
C GLY A 111 4.39 4.95 -0.68
N ALA A 112 4.85 5.25 0.55
CA ALA A 112 4.60 6.55 1.19
C ALA A 112 5.17 7.74 0.40
N MET A 113 6.23 7.53 -0.38
CA MET A 113 6.82 8.59 -1.23
C MET A 113 5.87 8.99 -2.37
N LEU A 114 5.08 8.03 -2.87
CA LEU A 114 4.04 8.30 -3.87
C LEU A 114 2.89 9.12 -3.29
N ALA A 115 2.50 8.82 -2.05
CA ALA A 115 1.50 9.59 -1.33
C ALA A 115 2.00 11.00 -0.95
N ALA A 116 3.28 11.13 -0.59
CA ALA A 116 3.90 12.43 -0.32
C ALA A 116 3.94 13.30 -1.58
N GLU A 117 4.36 12.74 -2.73
CA GLU A 117 4.36 13.45 -4.01
C GLU A 117 2.94 13.87 -4.45
N ALA A 118 1.93 13.09 -4.11
CA ALA A 118 0.53 13.43 -4.32
C ALA A 118 0.01 14.53 -3.37
N GLY A 119 0.81 15.02 -2.40
CA GLY A 119 0.41 16.00 -1.39
C GLY A 119 -0.51 15.42 -0.30
N LEU A 120 -0.71 14.11 -0.27
CA LEU A 120 -1.63 13.43 0.67
C LEU A 120 -1.08 13.37 2.11
N LEU A 121 0.22 13.62 2.29
CA LEU A 121 0.88 13.59 3.58
C LEU A 121 1.20 14.99 4.14
N ASP A 122 0.82 16.07 3.44
CA ASP A 122 1.13 17.45 3.84
C ASP A 122 0.56 17.78 5.23
N GLY A 123 1.44 18.11 6.18
CA GLY A 123 1.10 18.43 7.56
C GLY A 123 0.65 17.22 8.40
N ARG A 124 0.75 15.99 7.91
CA ARG A 124 0.28 14.78 8.58
C ARG A 124 1.41 13.97 9.19
N PRO A 125 1.14 13.16 10.25
CA PRO A 125 2.06 12.13 10.71
C PRO A 125 2.09 10.98 9.71
N ALA A 126 3.30 10.51 9.36
CA ALA A 126 3.47 9.37 8.46
C ALA A 126 4.77 8.63 8.74
N THR A 127 4.85 7.40 8.27
CA THR A 127 6.07 6.60 8.26
C THR A 127 6.35 6.04 6.87
N THR A 128 7.57 5.58 6.66
CA THR A 128 8.03 4.92 5.44
C THR A 128 9.12 3.90 5.78
N HIS A 129 9.67 3.24 4.78
CA HIS A 129 10.84 2.40 4.96
C HIS A 129 11.99 3.21 5.58
N GLU A 130 12.74 2.61 6.51
CA GLU A 130 13.81 3.27 7.27
C GLU A 130 14.79 4.04 6.35
N SER A 131 15.17 3.46 5.22
CA SER A 131 16.10 4.08 4.28
C SER A 131 15.55 5.30 3.53
N ALA A 132 14.24 5.52 3.54
CA ALA A 132 13.57 6.62 2.86
C ALA A 132 13.05 7.70 3.83
N LYS A 133 13.18 7.52 5.15
CA LYS A 133 12.72 8.51 6.14
C LYS A 133 13.37 9.89 5.96
N GLY A 134 14.65 9.90 5.55
CA GLY A 134 15.36 11.15 5.25
C GLY A 134 14.73 11.90 4.08
N ASP A 135 14.43 11.18 3.00
CA ASP A 135 13.79 11.76 1.82
C ASP A 135 12.33 12.17 2.12
N LEU A 136 11.60 11.40 2.96
CA LEU A 136 10.24 11.75 3.38
C LEU A 136 10.22 13.05 4.22
N ALA A 137 11.26 13.30 5.01
CA ALA A 137 11.40 14.52 5.81
C ALA A 137 11.65 15.78 4.97
N ASP A 138 11.96 15.64 3.67
CA ASP A 138 12.08 16.77 2.73
C ASP A 138 10.69 17.29 2.27
N TYR A 139 9.62 16.50 2.51
CA TYR A 139 8.22 16.91 2.34
C TYR A 139 7.68 17.53 3.65
N ASP A 140 6.52 18.18 3.60
CA ASP A 140 5.84 18.73 4.80
C ASP A 140 5.14 17.61 5.59
N VAL A 141 5.92 16.67 6.16
CA VAL A 141 5.45 15.46 6.83
C VAL A 141 6.03 15.36 8.24
N GLU A 142 5.20 15.02 9.23
CA GLU A 142 5.67 14.65 10.56
C GLU A 142 6.12 13.17 10.55
N VAL A 143 7.40 12.92 10.25
CA VAL A 143 7.94 11.56 10.15
C VAL A 143 7.92 10.84 11.50
N ARG A 144 7.26 9.69 11.56
CA ARG A 144 7.13 8.84 12.75
C ARG A 144 8.04 7.62 12.67
N ASP A 145 8.50 7.19 13.86
CA ASP A 145 9.28 5.97 14.02
C ASP A 145 8.39 4.84 14.54
N GLU A 146 7.35 4.52 13.77
CA GLU A 146 6.33 3.54 14.08
C GLU A 146 6.25 2.50 12.98
N ARG A 147 5.75 1.29 13.29
CA ARG A 147 5.57 0.26 12.28
C ARG A 147 4.52 0.66 11.26
N PHE A 148 3.46 1.31 11.69
CA PHE A 148 2.49 1.99 10.83
C PHE A 148 1.89 3.19 11.56
N VAL A 149 1.36 4.12 10.79
CA VAL A 149 0.63 5.30 11.26
C VAL A 149 -0.75 5.29 10.60
N ASP A 150 -1.79 5.41 11.40
CA ASP A 150 -3.18 5.58 10.95
C ASP A 150 -3.60 7.03 11.20
N ASP A 151 -3.76 7.81 10.14
CA ASP A 151 -4.27 9.19 10.18
C ASP A 151 -5.66 9.30 9.53
N GLY A 152 -6.47 8.25 9.67
CA GLY A 152 -7.86 8.20 9.25
C GLY A 152 -8.03 7.78 7.79
N ASP A 153 -8.02 8.73 6.87
CA ASP A 153 -8.16 8.49 5.42
C ASP A 153 -6.85 8.18 4.70
N VAL A 154 -5.71 8.44 5.35
CA VAL A 154 -4.38 8.07 4.87
C VAL A 154 -3.64 7.27 5.93
N LEU A 155 -3.17 6.08 5.55
CA LEU A 155 -2.41 5.20 6.43
C LEU A 155 -1.05 4.88 5.79
N THR A 156 0.00 4.86 6.59
CA THR A 156 1.34 4.55 6.10
C THR A 156 2.00 3.49 6.94
N ALA A 157 2.65 2.50 6.32
CA ALA A 157 3.45 1.49 7.01
C ALA A 157 4.92 1.59 6.60
N GLY A 158 5.79 1.23 7.54
CA GLY A 158 7.22 1.15 7.34
C GLY A 158 7.63 0.03 6.38
N GLY A 159 8.85 -0.53 6.57
CA GLY A 159 9.40 -1.51 5.64
C GLY A 159 8.68 -2.85 5.66
N VAL A 160 8.56 -3.37 4.52
CA VAL A 160 8.22 -4.75 4.09
C VAL A 160 7.21 -5.49 5.00
N THR A 161 7.63 -5.99 6.16
CA THR A 161 6.76 -6.75 7.08
C THR A 161 5.73 -5.89 7.80
N SER A 162 5.91 -4.56 7.87
CA SER A 162 4.94 -3.64 8.48
C SER A 162 3.62 -3.57 7.70
N GLY A 163 3.63 -3.98 6.44
CA GLY A 163 2.42 -4.15 5.64
C GLY A 163 1.47 -5.20 6.21
N ILE A 164 1.98 -6.22 6.91
CA ILE A 164 1.15 -7.22 7.61
C ILE A 164 0.41 -6.58 8.78
N ASP A 165 1.12 -5.78 9.61
CA ASP A 165 0.50 -5.08 10.75
C ASP A 165 -0.60 -4.13 10.26
N LEU A 166 -0.32 -3.38 9.20
CA LEU A 166 -1.29 -2.46 8.60
C LEU A 166 -2.52 -3.22 8.05
N ALA A 167 -2.31 -4.32 7.33
CA ALA A 167 -3.41 -5.12 6.79
C ALA A 167 -4.27 -5.73 7.90
N LEU A 168 -3.67 -6.29 8.96
CA LEU A 168 -4.39 -6.83 10.11
C LEU A 168 -5.16 -5.73 10.87
N HIS A 169 -4.58 -4.53 11.01
CA HIS A 169 -5.26 -3.37 11.57
C HIS A 169 -6.51 -3.00 10.76
N LEU A 170 -6.38 -2.91 9.44
CA LEU A 170 -7.49 -2.63 8.53
C LEU A 170 -8.56 -3.73 8.57
N VAL A 171 -8.16 -5.00 8.59
CA VAL A 171 -9.08 -6.13 8.78
C VAL A 171 -9.82 -6.01 10.11
N GLY A 172 -9.12 -5.64 11.19
CA GLY A 172 -9.73 -5.42 12.50
C GLY A 172 -10.76 -4.31 12.50
N GLN A 173 -10.50 -3.20 11.80
CA GLN A 173 -11.44 -2.09 11.64
C GLN A 173 -12.70 -2.49 10.86
N GLU A 174 -12.53 -3.19 9.74
CA GLU A 174 -13.60 -3.45 8.78
C GLU A 174 -14.39 -4.75 9.06
N CYS A 175 -13.70 -5.78 9.54
CA CYS A 175 -14.26 -7.12 9.75
C CYS A 175 -14.39 -7.51 11.23
N GLY A 176 -13.83 -6.68 12.13
CA GLY A 176 -13.79 -6.93 13.57
C GLY A 176 -12.54 -7.66 14.03
N GLY A 177 -12.17 -7.42 15.32
CA GLY A 177 -10.94 -7.95 15.92
C GLY A 177 -10.82 -9.48 15.90
N GLU A 178 -11.94 -10.20 16.06
CA GLU A 178 -11.93 -11.68 16.00
C GLU A 178 -11.49 -12.22 14.63
N VAL A 179 -11.85 -11.51 13.54
CA VAL A 179 -11.41 -11.90 12.19
C VAL A 179 -9.92 -11.61 12.04
N ALA A 180 -9.44 -10.45 12.50
CA ALA A 180 -8.02 -10.11 12.46
C ALA A 180 -7.15 -11.11 13.25
N GLU A 181 -7.58 -11.51 14.48
CA GLU A 181 -6.89 -12.52 15.28
C GLU A 181 -6.85 -13.89 14.57
N ARG A 182 -7.93 -14.27 13.89
CA ARG A 182 -7.96 -15.51 13.10
C ARG A 182 -7.04 -15.46 11.89
N VAL A 183 -6.98 -14.31 11.21
CA VAL A 183 -6.03 -14.09 10.09
C VAL A 183 -4.60 -14.19 10.60
N ALA A 184 -4.25 -13.49 11.69
CA ALA A 184 -2.92 -13.54 12.28
C ALA A 184 -2.51 -14.97 12.66
N ALA A 185 -3.44 -15.73 13.28
CA ALA A 185 -3.20 -17.13 13.62
C ALA A 185 -3.02 -18.03 12.39
N GLU A 186 -3.78 -17.82 11.31
CA GLU A 186 -3.67 -18.58 10.06
C GLU A 186 -2.31 -18.39 9.38
N ILE A 187 -1.81 -17.15 9.36
CA ILE A 187 -0.50 -16.84 8.77
C ILE A 187 0.66 -17.00 9.77
N GLU A 188 0.39 -17.52 10.97
CA GLU A 188 1.36 -17.71 12.06
C GLU A 188 2.16 -16.44 12.39
N TYR A 189 1.48 -15.28 12.41
CA TYR A 189 2.08 -13.98 12.68
C TYR A 189 1.74 -13.50 14.10
N ASP A 190 2.76 -13.14 14.87
CA ASP A 190 2.62 -12.54 16.21
C ASP A 190 2.26 -11.05 16.04
N TRP A 191 1.01 -10.72 16.26
CA TRP A 191 0.45 -9.39 16.05
C TRP A 191 -0.04 -8.74 17.34
#